data_229be7c69ea58cbcdbd1d3097367b542
#
_entry.id   229be7c69ea58cbcdbd1d3097367b542
#
_cell.length_a   1.000
_cell.length_b   1.000
_cell.length_c   1.000
_cell.angle_alpha   90.00
_cell.angle_beta   90.00
_cell.angle_gamma   90.00
#
_symmetry.space_group_name_H-M   'P 1'
#
loop_
_entity.id
_entity.type
_entity.pdbx_description
1 polymer ?
#
loop_
_entity_poly.entity_id
_entity_poly.type
_entity_poly.pdbx_seq_one_letter_code
_entity_poly.pdbx_strand_id
1 'polypeptide(L)'
;MSRLIVMSILIPLAATTLQPAPAVRARGAASGIMQGVVSTTRGNARQRIDDDKDGRDKRNKDDRDKDDDDALFPNQRAGHPDTTIVEKYSLVKIAQGSDPIENPSGLITKFGYLNDFPPRPVEATKTEPDENTYLVFKQNLGGPTPHYDYGRHFLFQGHENGSDLAYITRINLDVTDPAHRITLLTPVGSDGKTHFNSIDGSTWDPFTQTLLFTQENGSNGGVIEVTSDWPPTVRTLDGVLGKAGYEGIHPDDKGNLLIIEDSGGTTVNVDPSNPNSPKAARNPNSFVYRFVPNDPEDLSAGGKLQALQALIGGEPLKFVPVDATHPTGDVFSNAQLHLHTPGTTWPTHWITIHDTAVNGIATFDANAAAKAAGATPFKRPENAQFLPGSGFDTFFFCPTGDTNADSGNQPALAARGAWGSIFRVDFPGDAETGLLSIVVLGTAEQASFDNLAFLNSHTLLAAEDRGDTLHKQLNLLDSVWAFNVHSGSFHSSRSSSQRFIALGRDPQSELDAMLRDAGTPGFQNEGDNEPTGLHVSDGSASVHKILGKAANLNKARKFFTQQHGENIVYEIVRAHD
;
A
#
# COMPACT_ATOMS: atom_id res chain seq x y z
N MET A 1 -59.14 -16.66 -2.25
CA MET A 1 -58.86 -17.86 -1.44
C MET A 1 -57.99 -18.80 -2.25
N SER A 2 -56.69 -18.82 -2.02
CA SER A 2 -55.82 -19.89 -2.51
C SER A 2 -54.61 -19.93 -1.55
N ARG A 3 -54.50 -21.04 -0.88
CA ARG A 3 -53.49 -21.32 0.13
C ARG A 3 -52.16 -21.67 -0.54
N LEU A 4 -51.09 -20.98 -0.17
CA LEU A 4 -49.72 -21.35 -0.52
C LEU A 4 -49.19 -22.33 0.51
N ILE A 5 -48.78 -23.50 0.06
CA ILE A 5 -48.12 -24.57 0.88
C ILE A 5 -46.64 -24.31 0.81
N VAL A 6 -46.02 -24.02 1.96
CA VAL A 6 -44.55 -23.95 2.11
C VAL A 6 -44.06 -25.35 2.49
N MET A 7 -43.26 -25.92 1.65
CA MET A 7 -42.60 -27.21 1.85
C MET A 7 -41.19 -26.98 2.36
N SER A 8 -40.96 -27.24 3.64
CA SER A 8 -39.64 -27.19 4.27
C SER A 8 -38.87 -28.49 3.96
N ILE A 9 -37.74 -28.37 3.31
CA ILE A 9 -36.79 -29.47 3.09
C ILE A 9 -35.75 -29.44 4.20
N LEU A 10 -35.76 -30.43 5.07
CA LEU A 10 -34.70 -30.73 6.04
C LEU A 10 -33.60 -31.55 5.35
N ILE A 11 -32.36 -31.02 5.36
CA ILE A 11 -31.16 -31.77 4.97
C ILE A 11 -30.47 -32.25 6.26
N PRO A 12 -30.16 -33.54 6.43
CA PRO A 12 -29.43 -33.98 7.60
C PRO A 12 -27.93 -33.74 7.48
N LEU A 13 -27.35 -33.15 8.52
CA LEU A 13 -25.93 -32.96 8.72
C LEU A 13 -25.29 -34.30 9.10
N ALA A 14 -24.40 -34.82 8.29
CA ALA A 14 -23.58 -35.99 8.63
C ALA A 14 -22.32 -35.54 9.37
N ALA A 15 -22.20 -35.89 10.62
CA ALA A 15 -21.00 -35.70 11.41
C ALA A 15 -19.94 -36.74 11.03
N THR A 16 -18.81 -36.30 10.47
CA THR A 16 -17.63 -37.14 10.27
C THR A 16 -16.66 -36.93 11.44
N THR A 17 -16.49 -38.02 12.20
CA THR A 17 -15.49 -38.10 13.27
C THR A 17 -14.08 -38.27 12.66
N LEU A 18 -13.18 -37.34 12.92
CA LEU A 18 -11.75 -37.45 12.62
C LEU A 18 -11.05 -38.28 13.70
N GLN A 19 -10.38 -39.36 13.29
CA GLN A 19 -9.45 -40.11 14.13
C GLN A 19 -8.05 -39.50 14.05
N PRO A 20 -7.28 -39.47 15.15
CA PRO A 20 -5.91 -38.93 15.12
C PRO A 20 -4.91 -39.95 14.55
N ALA A 21 -3.96 -39.43 13.74
CA ALA A 21 -2.85 -40.19 13.18
C ALA A 21 -1.76 -40.48 14.24
N PRO A 22 -0.99 -41.58 14.12
CA PRO A 22 -0.01 -41.98 15.11
C PRO A 22 1.32 -41.17 15.00
N ALA A 23 1.88 -40.86 16.15
CA ALA A 23 3.16 -40.18 16.32
C ALA A 23 4.35 -41.05 15.85
N VAL A 24 5.20 -40.47 14.98
CA VAL A 24 6.49 -41.06 14.59
C VAL A 24 7.57 -40.50 15.50
N ARG A 25 8.23 -41.38 16.25
CA ARG A 25 9.42 -41.09 17.05
C ARG A 25 10.65 -40.92 16.13
N ALA A 26 11.28 -39.75 16.15
CA ALA A 26 12.63 -39.58 15.60
C ALA A 26 13.68 -39.95 16.66
N ARG A 27 14.60 -40.82 16.26
CA ARG A 27 15.81 -41.17 17.04
C ARG A 27 16.91 -40.20 16.74
N GLY A 28 17.59 -39.74 17.78
CA GLY A 28 18.74 -38.84 17.68
C GLY A 28 20.00 -39.55 17.16
N ALA A 29 20.89 -38.77 16.61
CA ALA A 29 22.30 -39.10 16.46
C ALA A 29 23.15 -37.87 16.77
N ALA A 30 24.25 -38.13 17.46
CA ALA A 30 25.07 -37.21 18.21
C ALA A 30 26.22 -36.59 17.39
N SER A 31 26.64 -35.44 17.88
CA SER A 31 27.99 -34.85 18.03
C SER A 31 29.06 -34.99 16.93
N GLY A 32 29.63 -33.86 16.57
CA GLY A 32 30.92 -33.71 15.97
C GLY A 32 31.47 -32.32 16.18
N ILE A 33 32.25 -32.14 17.23
CA ILE A 33 33.06 -30.97 17.53
C ILE A 33 34.26 -30.94 16.60
N MET A 34 34.57 -29.82 15.92
CA MET A 34 35.91 -29.52 15.48
C MET A 34 36.28 -28.08 15.83
N GLN A 35 37.28 -27.98 16.69
CA GLN A 35 38.09 -26.80 16.99
C GLN A 35 39.11 -26.60 15.86
N GLY A 36 39.39 -25.35 15.54
CA GLY A 36 40.50 -25.02 14.62
C GLY A 36 40.80 -23.52 14.60
N VAL A 37 41.64 -23.15 15.56
CA VAL A 37 42.89 -22.40 15.47
C VAL A 37 42.86 -20.97 14.96
N VAL A 38 43.09 -20.08 15.93
CA VAL A 38 43.53 -18.66 15.82
C VAL A 38 44.96 -18.60 15.27
N SER A 39 45.21 -17.70 14.31
CA SER A 39 46.55 -17.22 14.00
C SER A 39 46.59 -15.70 13.91
N THR A 40 47.24 -15.10 14.88
CA THR A 40 47.65 -13.70 14.94
C THR A 40 48.94 -13.47 14.21
N THR A 41 49.04 -12.44 13.37
CA THR A 41 50.30 -11.81 13.05
C THR A 41 50.17 -10.28 12.99
N ARG A 42 50.91 -9.63 13.90
CA ARG A 42 51.22 -8.20 13.91
C ARG A 42 52.36 -7.93 12.93
N GLY A 43 52.33 -6.77 12.29
CA GLY A 43 53.49 -6.24 11.55
C GLY A 43 53.35 -4.73 11.39
N ASN A 44 54.11 -3.99 12.23
CA ASN A 44 54.35 -2.55 12.15
C ASN A 44 55.30 -2.22 10.99
N ALA A 45 55.08 -1.11 10.29
CA ALA A 45 56.20 -0.21 9.89
C ALA A 45 55.68 1.18 9.52
N ARG A 46 56.18 2.15 10.26
CA ARG A 46 56.11 3.61 9.96
C ARG A 46 57.13 3.93 8.86
N GLN A 47 56.76 4.86 7.97
CA GLN A 47 57.73 5.84 7.45
C GLN A 47 57.03 7.15 7.07
N ARG A 48 57.47 8.24 7.73
CA ARG A 48 57.21 9.63 7.36
C ARG A 48 58.19 10.03 6.24
N ILE A 49 57.72 10.84 5.32
CA ILE A 49 58.52 11.87 4.65
C ILE A 49 57.63 13.11 4.48
N ASP A 50 58.13 14.24 4.96
CA ASP A 50 57.57 15.60 4.85
C ASP A 50 58.00 16.26 3.53
N ASP A 51 57.31 17.37 3.25
CA ASP A 51 57.65 18.58 2.46
C ASP A 51 56.99 18.70 1.08
N ASP A 52 56.29 19.71 0.75
CA ASP A 52 56.30 21.14 0.74
C ASP A 52 55.21 21.77 -0.19
N LYS A 53 54.55 22.79 0.34
CA LYS A 53 54.09 24.04 -0.28
C LYS A 53 53.11 24.16 -1.47
N ASP A 54 52.08 24.95 -1.13
CA ASP A 54 51.41 26.03 -1.89
C ASP A 54 50.58 25.69 -3.16
N GLY A 55 49.29 25.86 -3.01
CA GLY A 55 48.32 25.97 -4.09
C GLY A 55 46.90 26.26 -3.55
N ARG A 56 46.60 27.52 -3.29
CA ARG A 56 45.22 27.95 -2.98
C ARG A 56 44.31 27.62 -4.16
N ASP A 57 43.47 26.62 -3.99
CA ASP A 57 42.28 26.45 -4.81
C ASP A 57 41.06 26.28 -3.88
N LYS A 58 40.27 27.38 -3.83
CA LYS A 58 38.95 27.35 -3.17
C LYS A 58 38.01 26.55 -4.07
N ARG A 59 38.05 25.25 -3.94
CA ARG A 59 36.97 24.40 -4.44
C ARG A 59 35.90 24.28 -3.38
N ASN A 60 34.70 24.60 -3.79
CA ASN A 60 33.47 24.32 -3.11
C ASN A 60 33.56 22.96 -2.41
N LYS A 61 33.39 22.94 -1.09
CA LYS A 61 32.96 21.76 -0.38
C LYS A 61 31.54 21.48 -0.87
N ASP A 62 31.44 20.63 -1.85
CA ASP A 62 30.23 19.86 -2.04
C ASP A 62 30.00 19.11 -0.72
N ASP A 63 28.93 19.47 -0.04
CA ASP A 63 28.30 18.66 0.98
C ASP A 63 27.86 17.35 0.28
N ARG A 64 28.77 16.42 0.11
CA ARG A 64 28.43 15.03 -0.07
C ARG A 64 27.97 14.56 1.29
N ASP A 65 26.67 14.51 1.44
CA ASP A 65 26.02 13.81 2.53
C ASP A 65 26.69 12.44 2.66
N LYS A 66 27.34 12.21 3.79
CA LYS A 66 27.77 10.89 4.19
C LYS A 66 26.54 10.15 4.72
N ASP A 67 25.71 9.68 3.82
CA ASP A 67 24.48 8.93 4.13
C ASP A 67 24.71 7.41 4.18
N ASP A 68 25.92 6.91 4.45
CA ASP A 68 26.24 5.54 4.11
C ASP A 68 26.16 4.49 5.25
N ASP A 69 25.81 4.86 6.50
CA ASP A 69 25.92 3.90 7.61
C ASP A 69 24.61 3.59 8.38
N ASP A 70 23.45 4.08 7.95
CA ASP A 70 22.18 3.93 8.68
C ASP A 70 21.33 2.72 8.26
N ALA A 71 21.92 1.70 7.60
CA ALA A 71 21.18 0.54 7.14
C ALA A 71 20.72 -0.35 8.31
N LEU A 72 19.42 -0.62 8.40
CA LEU A 72 18.89 -1.58 9.36
C LEU A 72 19.25 -3.02 8.97
N PHE A 73 19.46 -3.86 9.99
CA PHE A 73 19.61 -5.29 9.78
C PHE A 73 18.33 -5.92 9.23
N PRO A 74 18.41 -7.09 8.58
CA PRO A 74 17.24 -7.82 8.14
C PRO A 74 16.24 -8.01 9.30
N ASN A 75 15.00 -7.70 9.05
CA ASN A 75 13.94 -7.93 10.03
C ASN A 75 13.60 -9.42 10.08
N GLN A 76 13.37 -9.94 11.28
CA GLN A 76 12.96 -11.31 11.51
C GLN A 76 11.76 -11.34 12.44
N ARG A 77 10.80 -12.22 12.17
CA ARG A 77 9.58 -12.34 12.96
C ARG A 77 9.86 -12.63 14.42
N ALA A 78 10.67 -13.65 14.70
CA ALA A 78 11.02 -14.03 16.05
C ALA A 78 12.15 -13.13 16.59
N GLY A 79 11.90 -12.44 17.69
CA GLY A 79 12.90 -11.66 18.42
C GLY A 79 12.98 -10.18 18.06
N HIS A 80 12.06 -9.66 17.23
CA HIS A 80 11.94 -8.22 16.98
C HIS A 80 10.69 -7.65 17.65
N PRO A 81 10.78 -7.20 18.91
CA PRO A 81 9.60 -6.72 19.64
C PRO A 81 9.10 -5.36 19.16
N ASP A 82 9.99 -4.49 18.67
CA ASP A 82 9.67 -3.11 18.35
C ASP A 82 9.84 -2.82 16.85
N THR A 83 8.99 -1.95 16.31
CA THR A 83 9.22 -1.32 15.01
C THR A 83 10.38 -0.34 15.12
N THR A 84 11.32 -0.43 14.19
CA THR A 84 12.55 0.36 14.18
C THR A 84 12.67 1.17 12.89
N ILE A 85 13.39 2.29 12.98
CA ILE A 85 13.65 3.20 11.85
C ILE A 85 15.15 3.55 11.84
N VAL A 86 15.68 3.96 10.69
CA VAL A 86 17.08 4.43 10.57
C VAL A 86 17.40 5.53 11.59
N GLU A 87 18.63 5.54 12.15
CA GLU A 87 19.05 6.37 13.31
C GLU A 87 18.76 7.87 13.18
N LYS A 88 18.71 8.37 11.96
CA LYS A 88 18.43 9.78 11.64
C LYS A 88 17.00 10.21 12.01
N TYR A 89 16.12 9.26 12.26
CA TYR A 89 14.70 9.49 12.54
C TYR A 89 14.26 8.78 13.82
N SER A 90 13.12 9.22 14.33
CA SER A 90 12.41 8.60 15.45
C SER A 90 10.93 8.49 15.13
N LEU A 91 10.26 7.52 15.72
CA LEU A 91 8.83 7.30 15.58
C LEU A 91 8.08 7.93 16.77
N VAL A 92 7.08 8.73 16.47
CA VAL A 92 6.17 9.31 17.47
C VAL A 92 4.78 8.76 17.24
N LYS A 93 4.24 8.04 18.23
CA LYS A 93 2.89 7.50 18.17
C LYS A 93 1.87 8.64 18.16
N ILE A 94 1.01 8.67 17.15
CA ILE A 94 -0.06 9.66 16.94
C ILE A 94 -1.41 9.12 17.40
N ALA A 95 -1.76 7.91 16.99
CA ALA A 95 -2.97 7.22 17.38
C ALA A 95 -2.69 5.73 17.52
N GLN A 96 -3.54 5.02 18.22
CA GLN A 96 -3.51 3.56 18.34
C GLN A 96 -4.92 2.99 18.43
N GLY A 97 -5.06 1.71 18.15
CA GLY A 97 -6.34 1.03 18.03
C GLY A 97 -7.28 1.20 19.22
N SER A 98 -6.74 1.29 20.44
CA SER A 98 -7.52 1.48 21.68
C SER A 98 -8.01 2.90 21.92
N ASP A 99 -7.55 3.89 21.14
CA ASP A 99 -7.94 5.29 21.31
C ASP A 99 -9.45 5.49 21.05
N PRO A 100 -10.12 6.31 21.87
CA PRO A 100 -11.55 6.56 21.69
C PRO A 100 -11.83 7.42 20.47
N ILE A 101 -12.93 7.13 19.78
CA ILE A 101 -13.49 7.98 18.71
C ILE A 101 -14.65 8.81 19.28
N GLU A 102 -14.63 10.10 19.03
CA GLU A 102 -15.78 10.97 19.23
C GLU A 102 -16.81 10.71 18.13
N ASN A 103 -17.89 10.01 18.53
CA ASN A 103 -18.97 9.60 17.63
C ASN A 103 -20.33 9.70 18.34
N PRO A 104 -21.25 10.58 17.90
CA PRO A 104 -22.55 10.74 18.53
C PRO A 104 -23.43 9.48 18.51
N SER A 105 -23.24 8.58 17.55
CA SER A 105 -23.99 7.31 17.49
C SER A 105 -23.58 6.32 18.57
N GLY A 106 -22.33 6.38 19.06
CA GLY A 106 -21.77 5.45 20.01
C GLY A 106 -21.59 4.00 19.51
N LEU A 107 -21.73 3.77 18.19
CA LEU A 107 -21.66 2.43 17.61
C LEU A 107 -20.25 2.05 17.12
N ILE A 108 -19.44 3.05 16.78
CA ILE A 108 -18.00 2.91 16.47
C ILE A 108 -17.27 3.81 17.45
N THR A 109 -16.53 3.23 18.40
CA THR A 109 -16.00 3.97 19.56
C THR A 109 -14.50 3.85 19.73
N LYS A 110 -13.82 3.02 18.91
CA LYS A 110 -12.38 2.78 18.96
C LYS A 110 -11.77 2.96 17.59
N PHE A 111 -10.54 3.50 17.58
CA PHE A 111 -9.83 3.83 16.35
C PHE A 111 -9.49 2.61 15.51
N GLY A 112 -8.88 1.58 16.09
CA GLY A 112 -8.37 0.43 15.35
C GLY A 112 -9.07 -0.89 15.70
N TYR A 113 -10.21 -0.84 16.41
CA TYR A 113 -10.95 -2.04 16.79
C TYR A 113 -12.44 -1.83 16.61
N LEU A 114 -13.14 -2.88 16.17
CA LEU A 114 -14.58 -2.94 16.32
C LEU A 114 -14.96 -2.93 17.82
N ASN A 115 -16.21 -2.66 18.12
CA ASN A 115 -16.70 -2.54 19.49
C ASN A 115 -16.69 -3.86 20.28
N ASP A 116 -16.25 -4.95 19.69
CA ASP A 116 -16.09 -6.23 20.35
C ASP A 116 -14.70 -6.32 21.01
N PHE A 117 -14.67 -6.21 22.33
CA PHE A 117 -13.47 -6.54 23.10
C PHE A 117 -13.68 -7.89 23.77
N PRO A 118 -13.45 -9.02 23.06
CA PRO A 118 -13.68 -10.33 23.62
C PRO A 118 -12.77 -10.56 24.84
N PRO A 119 -13.19 -11.39 25.81
CA PRO A 119 -12.33 -11.73 26.92
C PRO A 119 -11.11 -12.49 26.42
N ARG A 120 -9.94 -12.12 26.90
CA ARG A 120 -8.68 -12.80 26.57
C ARG A 120 -8.74 -14.29 26.87
N PRO A 121 -8.17 -15.19 26.05
CA PRO A 121 -7.16 -14.89 25.02
C PRO A 121 -7.73 -14.77 23.59
N VAL A 122 -8.95 -14.32 23.40
CA VAL A 122 -9.54 -14.11 22.07
C VAL A 122 -9.05 -12.77 21.53
N GLU A 123 -8.61 -12.76 20.27
CA GLU A 123 -8.17 -11.53 19.59
C GLU A 123 -9.35 -10.63 19.26
N ALA A 124 -9.17 -9.32 19.45
CA ALA A 124 -10.17 -8.34 19.06
C ALA A 124 -10.22 -8.19 17.53
N THR A 125 -11.40 -7.92 16.98
CA THR A 125 -11.54 -7.66 15.55
C THR A 125 -10.91 -6.31 15.20
N LYS A 126 -9.94 -6.31 14.30
CA LYS A 126 -9.22 -5.12 13.81
C LYS A 126 -10.09 -4.34 12.82
N THR A 127 -9.77 -3.08 12.63
CA THR A 127 -10.41 -2.22 11.62
C THR A 127 -9.45 -1.77 10.54
N GLU A 128 -8.21 -2.19 10.61
CA GLU A 128 -7.18 -2.05 9.59
C GLU A 128 -7.12 -0.62 9.03
N PRO A 129 -6.67 0.37 9.84
CA PRO A 129 -6.49 1.74 9.35
C PRO A 129 -5.38 1.76 8.30
N ASP A 130 -5.71 2.23 7.09
CA ASP A 130 -4.83 2.20 5.93
C ASP A 130 -4.28 3.58 5.57
N GLU A 131 -4.44 4.03 4.33
CA GLU A 131 -3.87 5.28 3.86
C GLU A 131 -4.38 6.50 4.61
N ASN A 132 -3.50 7.50 4.69
CA ASN A 132 -3.80 8.74 5.37
C ASN A 132 -3.45 9.97 4.55
N THR A 133 -4.15 11.07 4.82
CA THR A 133 -3.94 12.38 4.20
C THR A 133 -3.80 13.46 5.26
N TYR A 134 -2.63 14.13 5.30
CA TYR A 134 -2.36 15.24 6.22
C TYR A 134 -2.71 16.58 5.60
N LEU A 135 -3.52 17.39 6.32
CA LEU A 135 -3.96 18.72 5.88
C LEU A 135 -3.90 19.75 7.01
N VAL A 136 -3.67 21.00 6.63
CA VAL A 136 -3.69 22.16 7.51
C VAL A 136 -4.73 23.17 7.02
N PHE A 137 -5.71 23.45 7.83
CA PHE A 137 -6.77 24.42 7.54
C PHE A 137 -6.61 25.71 8.33
N LYS A 138 -7.06 26.83 7.77
CA LYS A 138 -7.04 28.13 8.45
C LYS A 138 -8.16 28.30 9.45
N GLN A 139 -9.27 27.60 9.23
CA GLN A 139 -10.48 27.62 10.04
C GLN A 139 -10.64 26.35 10.89
N ASN A 140 -11.41 26.47 11.96
CA ASN A 140 -11.88 25.32 12.69
C ASN A 140 -12.94 24.60 11.84
N LEU A 141 -12.73 23.31 11.57
CA LEU A 141 -13.64 22.46 10.77
C LEU A 141 -14.87 21.99 11.57
N GLY A 142 -14.94 22.30 12.86
CA GLY A 142 -15.99 21.82 13.75
C GLY A 142 -15.87 20.33 14.09
N GLY A 143 -16.85 19.84 14.83
CA GLY A 143 -16.95 18.45 15.26
C GLY A 143 -18.23 18.19 16.04
N PRO A 144 -18.43 16.98 16.58
CA PRO A 144 -19.64 16.62 17.32
C PRO A 144 -19.95 17.52 18.51
N THR A 145 -18.92 18.02 19.20
CA THR A 145 -19.10 18.93 20.34
C THR A 145 -19.15 20.38 19.87
N PRO A 146 -20.31 21.07 19.98
CA PRO A 146 -20.45 22.46 19.55
C PRO A 146 -19.47 23.38 20.28
N HIS A 147 -18.87 24.33 19.52
CA HIS A 147 -17.96 25.36 20.02
C HIS A 147 -16.60 24.82 20.56
N TYR A 148 -16.32 23.54 20.46
CA TYR A 148 -15.01 23.00 20.76
C TYR A 148 -14.01 23.37 19.66
N ASP A 149 -12.76 23.71 20.02
CA ASP A 149 -11.69 23.99 19.07
C ASP A 149 -10.95 22.68 18.73
N TYR A 150 -11.27 22.12 17.57
CA TYR A 150 -10.64 20.89 17.07
C TYR A 150 -9.26 21.12 16.45
N GLY A 151 -8.75 22.36 16.48
CA GLY A 151 -7.44 22.67 15.89
C GLY A 151 -7.49 22.92 14.39
N ARG A 152 -6.32 22.80 13.75
CA ARG A 152 -6.10 23.13 12.32
C ARG A 152 -5.29 22.10 11.56
N HIS A 153 -4.57 21.23 12.27
CA HIS A 153 -3.74 20.18 11.70
C HIS A 153 -4.46 18.84 11.86
N PHE A 154 -4.75 18.21 10.73
CA PHE A 154 -5.56 16.99 10.69
C PHE A 154 -4.90 15.90 9.88
N LEU A 155 -4.99 14.67 10.36
CA LEU A 155 -4.72 13.47 9.59
C LEU A 155 -6.04 12.74 9.37
N PHE A 156 -6.41 12.55 8.11
CA PHE A 156 -7.59 11.79 7.70
C PHE A 156 -7.17 10.37 7.35
N GLN A 157 -7.95 9.38 7.76
CA GLN A 157 -7.59 7.97 7.63
C GLN A 157 -8.78 7.13 7.21
N GLY A 158 -8.59 6.25 6.22
CA GLY A 158 -9.49 5.16 5.87
C GLY A 158 -9.32 3.98 6.81
N HIS A 159 -10.34 3.13 6.93
CA HIS A 159 -10.29 1.87 7.67
C HIS A 159 -10.91 0.77 6.83
N GLU A 160 -10.14 -0.25 6.52
CA GLU A 160 -10.50 -1.34 5.59
C GLU A 160 -11.43 -2.38 6.17
N ASN A 161 -12.25 -2.02 7.05
CA ASN A 161 -13.16 -2.95 7.69
C ASN A 161 -14.20 -3.51 6.71
N GLY A 162 -14.47 -4.80 6.81
CA GLY A 162 -15.52 -5.47 6.04
C GLY A 162 -16.92 -5.34 6.62
N SER A 163 -17.88 -6.10 6.07
CA SER A 163 -19.24 -6.25 6.59
C SER A 163 -20.07 -4.96 6.67
N ASP A 164 -19.87 -4.02 5.74
CA ASP A 164 -20.50 -2.70 5.69
C ASP A 164 -20.16 -1.83 6.90
N LEU A 165 -18.96 -1.98 7.45
CA LEU A 165 -18.48 -1.31 8.66
C LEU A 165 -17.18 -0.52 8.45
N ALA A 166 -16.71 -0.38 7.21
CA ALA A 166 -15.57 0.50 6.91
C ALA A 166 -15.92 1.96 7.21
N TYR A 167 -14.96 2.73 7.68
CA TYR A 167 -15.20 4.10 8.09
C TYR A 167 -13.99 5.01 7.87
N ILE A 168 -14.22 6.31 8.00
CA ILE A 168 -13.21 7.36 7.87
C ILE A 168 -13.12 8.11 9.18
N THR A 169 -11.90 8.33 9.65
CA THR A 169 -11.61 9.13 10.84
C THR A 169 -10.80 10.38 10.49
N ARG A 170 -10.94 11.37 11.37
CA ARG A 170 -10.11 12.58 11.38
C ARG A 170 -9.39 12.67 12.72
N ILE A 171 -8.06 12.54 12.70
CA ILE A 171 -7.20 12.71 13.88
C ILE A 171 -6.84 14.20 13.98
N ASN A 172 -7.22 14.82 15.10
CA ASN A 172 -7.02 16.24 15.38
C ASN A 172 -5.66 16.41 16.07
N LEU A 173 -4.62 16.77 15.33
CA LEU A 173 -3.23 16.76 15.83
C LEU A 173 -2.91 17.88 16.82
N ASP A 174 -3.74 18.93 16.89
CA ASP A 174 -3.61 20.01 17.89
C ASP A 174 -4.34 19.72 19.22
N VAL A 175 -5.10 18.62 19.28
CA VAL A 175 -5.95 18.28 20.43
C VAL A 175 -5.30 17.15 21.23
N THR A 176 -5.16 17.37 22.54
CA THR A 176 -4.63 16.38 23.47
C THR A 176 -5.70 15.69 24.31
N ASP A 177 -6.94 16.23 24.33
CA ASP A 177 -8.07 15.60 25.01
C ASP A 177 -8.53 14.35 24.25
N PRO A 178 -8.40 13.14 24.84
CA PRO A 178 -8.77 11.91 24.15
C PRO A 178 -10.23 11.87 23.69
N ALA A 179 -11.14 12.59 24.37
CA ALA A 179 -12.55 12.62 24.01
C ALA A 179 -12.85 13.35 22.69
N HIS A 180 -11.92 14.19 22.23
CA HIS A 180 -12.09 15.05 21.04
C HIS A 180 -10.98 14.89 20.01
N ARG A 181 -10.00 14.02 20.29
CA ARG A 181 -8.82 13.86 19.45
C ARG A 181 -9.10 13.17 18.13
N ILE A 182 -9.99 12.19 18.12
CA ILE A 182 -10.35 11.44 16.91
C ILE A 182 -11.84 11.57 16.68
N THR A 183 -12.23 12.04 15.49
CA THR A 183 -13.64 12.26 15.10
C THR A 183 -14.01 11.28 14.00
N LEU A 184 -15.14 10.58 14.13
CA LEU A 184 -15.71 9.78 13.05
C LEU A 184 -16.36 10.69 12.00
N LEU A 185 -15.95 10.55 10.73
CA LEU A 185 -16.54 11.30 9.61
C LEU A 185 -17.62 10.51 8.87
N THR A 186 -17.53 9.19 8.82
CA THR A 186 -18.53 8.38 8.13
C THR A 186 -19.82 8.29 8.93
N PRO A 187 -20.97 8.62 8.35
CA PRO A 187 -22.25 8.44 9.03
C PRO A 187 -22.52 6.97 9.36
N VAL A 188 -23.13 6.73 10.52
CA VAL A 188 -23.59 5.40 10.93
C VAL A 188 -25.10 5.36 10.86
N GLY A 189 -25.64 4.41 10.10
CA GLY A 189 -27.07 4.19 9.95
C GLY A 189 -27.73 3.66 11.23
N SER A 190 -29.06 3.66 11.26
CA SER A 190 -29.84 3.13 12.40
C SER A 190 -29.68 1.62 12.59
N ASP A 191 -29.17 0.92 11.59
CA ASP A 191 -28.81 -0.50 11.61
C ASP A 191 -27.41 -0.76 12.17
N GLY A 192 -26.67 0.29 12.55
CA GLY A 192 -25.33 0.22 13.09
C GLY A 192 -24.23 0.07 12.04
N LYS A 193 -24.54 0.27 10.74
CA LYS A 193 -23.63 0.11 9.62
C LYS A 193 -23.27 1.44 8.96
N THR A 194 -22.12 1.49 8.31
CA THR A 194 -21.69 2.63 7.49
C THR A 194 -22.04 2.45 6.02
N HIS A 195 -22.32 1.21 5.61
CA HIS A 195 -22.57 0.79 4.22
C HIS A 195 -21.37 0.95 3.29
N PHE A 196 -20.16 0.99 3.84
CA PHE A 196 -18.90 0.96 3.13
C PHE A 196 -18.09 -0.28 3.52
N ASN A 197 -17.23 -0.73 2.62
CA ASN A 197 -16.33 -1.86 2.84
C ASN A 197 -14.93 -1.48 2.37
N SER A 198 -13.89 -1.94 3.08
CA SER A 198 -12.48 -1.84 2.71
C SER A 198 -12.11 -0.44 2.21
N ILE A 199 -12.24 0.57 3.07
CA ILE A 199 -11.82 1.94 2.73
C ILE A 199 -10.32 2.03 2.90
N ASP A 200 -9.62 2.17 1.80
CA ASP A 200 -8.19 2.07 1.64
C ASP A 200 -7.55 3.41 1.29
N GLY A 201 -7.19 3.63 0.01
CA GLY A 201 -6.48 4.81 -0.49
C GLY A 201 -7.14 6.13 -0.14
N SER A 202 -6.32 7.14 0.10
CA SER A 202 -6.81 8.47 0.43
C SER A 202 -6.03 9.60 -0.26
N THR A 203 -6.74 10.65 -0.65
CA THR A 203 -6.12 11.88 -1.15
C THR A 203 -6.99 13.09 -0.90
N TRP A 204 -6.36 14.28 -0.98
CA TRP A 204 -7.05 15.55 -1.05
C TRP A 204 -7.20 16.01 -2.50
N ASP A 205 -8.40 16.28 -2.95
CA ASP A 205 -8.63 16.96 -4.21
C ASP A 205 -8.74 18.48 -3.97
N PRO A 206 -7.74 19.26 -4.40
CA PRO A 206 -7.73 20.70 -4.17
C PRO A 206 -8.70 21.48 -5.07
N PHE A 207 -9.29 20.84 -6.09
CA PHE A 207 -10.27 21.46 -6.99
C PHE A 207 -11.67 21.41 -6.39
N THR A 208 -12.14 20.22 -6.03
CA THR A 208 -13.41 20.03 -5.34
C THR A 208 -13.36 20.46 -3.87
N GLN A 209 -12.15 20.60 -3.29
CA GLN A 209 -11.92 20.84 -1.87
C GLN A 209 -12.53 19.76 -0.97
N THR A 210 -12.42 18.51 -1.41
CA THR A 210 -12.90 17.32 -0.71
C THR A 210 -11.79 16.29 -0.56
N LEU A 211 -12.00 15.32 0.32
CA LEU A 211 -11.21 14.11 0.42
C LEU A 211 -11.80 13.06 -0.51
N LEU A 212 -10.96 12.32 -1.18
CA LEU A 212 -11.32 11.14 -1.93
C LEU A 212 -10.74 9.91 -1.23
N PHE A 213 -11.59 8.91 -1.03
CA PHE A 213 -11.20 7.61 -0.52
C PHE A 213 -11.60 6.52 -1.50
N THR A 214 -10.79 5.51 -1.60
CA THR A 214 -11.08 4.32 -2.42
C THR A 214 -11.65 3.20 -1.58
N GLN A 215 -12.20 2.19 -2.23
CA GLN A 215 -12.66 0.96 -1.61
C GLN A 215 -12.07 -0.23 -2.35
N GLU A 216 -11.17 -0.97 -1.72
CA GLU A 216 -10.59 -2.21 -2.22
C GLU A 216 -11.54 -3.38 -2.02
N ASN A 217 -12.65 -3.40 -2.76
CA ASN A 217 -13.70 -4.43 -2.65
C ASN A 217 -14.07 -5.04 -4.01
N GLY A 218 -13.08 -5.28 -4.86
CA GLY A 218 -13.26 -5.86 -6.19
C GLY A 218 -14.36 -5.15 -6.98
N SER A 219 -15.27 -5.89 -7.62
CA SER A 219 -16.38 -5.30 -8.40
C SER A 219 -17.42 -4.55 -7.56
N ASN A 220 -17.31 -4.54 -6.24
CA ASN A 220 -18.17 -3.77 -5.33
C ASN A 220 -17.46 -2.53 -4.76
N GLY A 221 -16.17 -2.39 -4.98
CA GLY A 221 -15.40 -1.22 -4.60
C GLY A 221 -15.83 0.06 -5.34
N GLY A 222 -15.05 1.10 -5.24
CA GLY A 222 -15.35 2.39 -5.87
C GLY A 222 -14.61 3.54 -5.21
N VAL A 223 -15.08 4.78 -5.46
CA VAL A 223 -14.52 5.99 -4.86
C VAL A 223 -15.58 6.72 -4.04
N ILE A 224 -15.21 7.13 -2.84
CA ILE A 224 -16.00 7.92 -1.90
C ILE A 224 -15.45 9.34 -1.86
N GLU A 225 -16.30 10.32 -1.98
CA GLU A 225 -15.98 11.74 -1.80
C GLU A 225 -16.55 12.23 -0.47
N VAL A 226 -15.72 12.91 0.34
CA VAL A 226 -16.03 13.33 1.71
C VAL A 226 -15.62 14.77 1.93
N THR A 227 -16.52 15.60 2.48
CA THR A 227 -16.13 16.95 2.93
C THR A 227 -15.33 16.88 4.23
N SER A 228 -14.39 17.82 4.41
CA SER A 228 -13.51 17.84 5.58
C SER A 228 -14.14 18.48 6.84
N ASP A 229 -15.21 19.23 6.71
CA ASP A 229 -15.92 19.93 7.77
C ASP A 229 -16.95 19.04 8.49
N TRP A 230 -17.57 19.56 9.54
CA TRP A 230 -18.56 18.86 10.33
C TRP A 230 -19.93 19.57 10.27
N PRO A 231 -21.06 18.87 10.07
CA PRO A 231 -21.12 17.44 9.73
C PRO A 231 -20.62 17.16 8.30
N PRO A 232 -19.95 16.04 8.05
CA PRO A 232 -19.45 15.72 6.72
C PRO A 232 -20.59 15.34 5.77
N THR A 233 -20.39 15.64 4.48
CA THR A 233 -21.17 15.04 3.39
C THR A 233 -20.34 13.92 2.79
N VAL A 234 -20.95 12.75 2.58
CA VAL A 234 -20.32 11.56 2.02
C VAL A 234 -21.13 11.09 0.83
N ARG A 235 -20.50 10.87 -0.33
CA ARG A 235 -21.13 10.34 -1.54
C ARG A 235 -20.22 9.41 -2.30
N THR A 236 -20.77 8.48 -3.08
CA THR A 236 -20.00 7.62 -4.00
C THR A 236 -19.98 8.21 -5.40
N LEU A 237 -18.93 7.89 -6.16
CA LEU A 237 -18.74 8.31 -7.55
C LEU A 237 -18.91 7.15 -8.55
N ASP A 238 -19.65 6.11 -8.19
CA ASP A 238 -19.80 4.85 -8.93
C ASP A 238 -20.32 5.02 -10.37
N GLY A 239 -21.14 6.06 -10.60
CA GLY A 239 -21.66 6.35 -11.95
C GLY A 239 -20.68 7.07 -12.87
N VAL A 240 -19.57 7.55 -12.33
CA VAL A 240 -18.57 8.36 -13.03
C VAL A 240 -17.25 7.62 -13.14
N LEU A 241 -16.77 7.06 -12.04
CA LEU A 241 -15.52 6.32 -11.94
C LEU A 241 -15.71 4.80 -12.08
N GLY A 242 -16.95 4.31 -12.03
CA GLY A 242 -17.24 2.89 -12.02
C GLY A 242 -16.90 2.22 -10.69
N LYS A 243 -16.98 0.91 -10.70
CA LYS A 243 -16.63 0.04 -9.57
C LYS A 243 -15.46 -0.86 -9.95
N ALA A 244 -14.46 -0.92 -9.07
CA ALA A 244 -13.34 -1.84 -9.09
C ALA A 244 -12.75 -1.89 -7.67
N GLY A 245 -11.79 -2.77 -7.41
CA GLY A 245 -11.00 -2.76 -6.19
C GLY A 245 -9.98 -1.62 -6.25
N TYR A 246 -10.46 -0.39 -6.13
CA TYR A 246 -9.59 0.77 -6.19
C TYR A 246 -8.83 0.94 -4.88
N GLU A 247 -7.57 1.32 -5.03
CA GLU A 247 -6.64 1.57 -3.96
C GLU A 247 -6.01 2.95 -4.10
N GLY A 248 -4.74 3.09 -4.47
CA GLY A 248 -4.13 4.42 -4.61
C GLY A 248 -4.90 5.39 -5.51
N ILE A 249 -5.04 6.65 -5.08
CA ILE A 249 -5.72 7.72 -5.83
C ILE A 249 -5.02 9.07 -5.66
N HIS A 250 -4.68 9.77 -6.76
CA HIS A 250 -3.90 11.01 -6.73
C HIS A 250 -4.34 12.01 -7.78
N PRO A 251 -4.64 13.28 -7.42
CA PRO A 251 -4.93 14.33 -8.41
C PRO A 251 -3.65 14.86 -9.06
N ASP A 252 -3.77 15.29 -10.32
CA ASP A 252 -2.78 16.14 -10.98
C ASP A 252 -3.16 17.63 -10.88
N ASP A 253 -2.38 18.51 -11.50
CA ASP A 253 -2.62 19.97 -11.45
C ASP A 253 -3.72 20.47 -12.39
N LYS A 254 -4.40 19.58 -13.08
CA LYS A 254 -5.54 19.85 -13.95
C LYS A 254 -6.83 19.27 -13.39
N GLY A 255 -6.73 18.54 -12.25
CA GLY A 255 -7.84 17.84 -11.63
C GLY A 255 -8.12 16.48 -12.24
N ASN A 256 -7.22 15.96 -13.10
CA ASN A 256 -7.31 14.54 -13.45
C ASN A 256 -6.92 13.68 -12.26
N LEU A 257 -7.53 12.49 -12.15
CA LEU A 257 -7.22 11.54 -11.08
C LEU A 257 -6.48 10.33 -11.65
N LEU A 258 -5.30 10.03 -11.13
CA LEU A 258 -4.62 8.76 -11.30
C LEU A 258 -5.18 7.80 -10.26
N ILE A 259 -5.67 6.62 -10.70
CA ILE A 259 -6.31 5.64 -9.81
C ILE A 259 -5.69 4.27 -10.08
N ILE A 260 -5.42 3.54 -9.02
CA ILE A 260 -4.81 2.21 -9.05
C ILE A 260 -5.84 1.19 -8.58
N GLU A 261 -5.80 -0.02 -9.16
CA GLU A 261 -6.71 -1.10 -8.79
C GLU A 261 -5.93 -2.29 -8.27
N ASP A 262 -6.29 -2.80 -7.09
CA ASP A 262 -6.03 -4.18 -6.73
C ASP A 262 -7.26 -5.06 -6.96
N SER A 263 -7.09 -6.04 -7.77
CA SER A 263 -8.08 -7.09 -8.03
C SER A 263 -7.35 -8.41 -8.25
N GLY A 264 -7.32 -9.23 -7.24
CA GLY A 264 -6.63 -10.52 -7.29
C GLY A 264 -7.03 -11.35 -8.51
N GLY A 265 -6.02 -11.81 -9.28
CA GLY A 265 -6.23 -12.66 -10.45
C GLY A 265 -6.41 -14.14 -10.10
N THR A 266 -6.96 -14.90 -11.04
CA THR A 266 -7.04 -16.36 -10.93
C THR A 266 -5.64 -16.96 -10.75
N THR A 267 -5.48 -17.83 -9.75
CA THR A 267 -4.21 -18.53 -9.50
C THR A 267 -4.10 -19.79 -10.35
N VAL A 268 -2.91 -20.01 -10.92
CA VAL A 268 -2.55 -21.19 -11.69
C VAL A 268 -1.38 -21.93 -11.03
N ASN A 269 -1.10 -23.13 -11.50
CA ASN A 269 0.03 -23.94 -11.03
C ASN A 269 1.36 -23.22 -11.30
N VAL A 270 2.23 -23.18 -10.30
CA VAL A 270 3.58 -22.57 -10.43
C VAL A 270 4.49 -23.34 -11.39
N ASP A 271 4.18 -24.60 -11.65
CA ASP A 271 4.77 -25.43 -12.70
C ASP A 271 3.63 -26.00 -13.58
N PRO A 272 3.42 -25.46 -14.80
CA PRO A 272 2.37 -25.94 -15.69
C PRO A 272 2.54 -27.38 -16.14
N SER A 273 3.75 -27.95 -16.06
CA SER A 273 4.02 -29.35 -16.42
C SER A 273 3.64 -30.33 -15.31
N ASN A 274 3.47 -29.83 -14.09
CA ASN A 274 3.10 -30.62 -12.92
C ASN A 274 1.72 -30.20 -12.38
N PRO A 275 0.65 -30.95 -12.66
CA PRO A 275 -0.71 -30.62 -12.21
C PRO A 275 -0.88 -30.63 -10.68
N ASN A 276 0.08 -31.20 -9.95
CA ASN A 276 0.08 -31.23 -8.49
C ASN A 276 0.93 -30.14 -7.86
N SER A 277 1.54 -29.25 -8.66
CA SER A 277 2.27 -28.10 -8.11
C SER A 277 1.30 -27.10 -7.45
N PRO A 278 1.77 -26.29 -6.49
CA PRO A 278 0.93 -25.27 -5.86
C PRO A 278 0.28 -24.32 -6.88
N LYS A 279 -0.96 -23.91 -6.61
CA LYS A 279 -1.65 -22.85 -7.36
C LYS A 279 -1.40 -21.52 -6.65
N ALA A 280 -0.28 -20.88 -6.96
CA ALA A 280 0.15 -19.66 -6.32
C ALA A 280 0.54 -18.55 -7.32
N ALA A 281 0.67 -18.89 -8.61
CA ALA A 281 0.98 -17.90 -9.64
C ALA A 281 -0.29 -17.17 -10.09
N ARG A 282 -0.38 -15.86 -9.85
CA ARG A 282 -1.57 -15.06 -10.17
C ARG A 282 -1.56 -14.60 -11.64
N ASN A 283 -2.69 -14.73 -12.30
CA ASN A 283 -2.91 -14.12 -13.61
C ASN A 283 -3.04 -12.59 -13.42
N PRO A 284 -2.30 -11.75 -14.18
CA PRO A 284 -2.48 -10.30 -14.13
C PRO A 284 -3.94 -9.93 -14.41
N ASN A 285 -4.56 -9.12 -13.53
CA ASN A 285 -6.01 -8.88 -13.54
C ASN A 285 -6.43 -7.44 -13.21
N SER A 286 -5.51 -6.58 -12.80
CA SER A 286 -5.75 -5.25 -12.28
C SER A 286 -5.17 -4.19 -13.19
N PHE A 287 -5.68 -2.96 -13.14
CA PHE A 287 -5.35 -1.91 -14.11
C PHE A 287 -4.95 -0.60 -13.43
N VAL A 288 -4.26 0.23 -14.21
CA VAL A 288 -3.94 1.63 -13.86
C VAL A 288 -4.85 2.54 -14.66
N TYR A 289 -5.56 3.45 -13.99
CA TYR A 289 -6.55 4.32 -14.60
C TYR A 289 -6.17 5.80 -14.52
N ARG A 290 -6.73 6.59 -15.44
CA ARG A 290 -6.77 8.03 -15.38
C ARG A 290 -8.21 8.49 -15.60
N PHE A 291 -8.74 9.29 -14.69
CA PHE A 291 -10.00 9.98 -14.89
C PHE A 291 -9.75 11.43 -15.32
N VAL A 292 -10.39 11.85 -16.39
CA VAL A 292 -10.36 13.22 -16.91
C VAL A 292 -11.73 13.82 -16.73
N PRO A 293 -11.95 14.68 -15.70
CA PRO A 293 -13.27 15.24 -15.40
C PRO A 293 -13.70 16.25 -16.46
N ASN A 294 -15.03 16.36 -16.67
CA ASN A 294 -15.63 17.44 -17.46
C ASN A 294 -15.52 18.79 -16.73
N ASP A 295 -15.60 18.75 -15.41
CA ASP A 295 -15.45 19.88 -14.51
C ASP A 295 -14.59 19.44 -13.32
N PRO A 296 -13.34 19.94 -13.16
CA PRO A 296 -12.50 19.58 -12.03
C PRO A 296 -13.07 20.00 -10.67
N GLU A 297 -13.95 21.00 -10.62
CA GLU A 297 -14.56 21.49 -9.37
C GLU A 297 -15.80 20.67 -8.97
N ASP A 298 -16.31 19.81 -9.88
CA ASP A 298 -17.43 18.89 -9.62
C ASP A 298 -17.25 17.55 -10.36
N LEU A 299 -16.66 16.56 -9.70
CA LEU A 299 -16.42 15.23 -10.30
C LEU A 299 -17.73 14.55 -10.73
N SER A 300 -18.88 14.87 -10.08
CA SER A 300 -20.18 14.29 -10.45
C SER A 300 -20.71 14.80 -11.79
N ALA A 301 -20.15 15.89 -12.35
CA ALA A 301 -20.45 16.36 -13.70
C ALA A 301 -19.99 15.39 -14.80
N GLY A 302 -19.29 14.29 -14.42
CA GLY A 302 -18.84 13.25 -15.33
C GLY A 302 -17.47 13.54 -15.93
N GLY A 303 -17.09 12.71 -16.90
CA GLY A 303 -15.78 12.79 -17.55
C GLY A 303 -15.47 11.52 -18.32
N LYS A 304 -14.17 11.29 -18.55
CA LYS A 304 -13.64 10.12 -19.23
C LYS A 304 -12.78 9.30 -18.28
N LEU A 305 -13.16 8.06 -18.03
CA LEU A 305 -12.28 7.09 -17.41
C LEU A 305 -11.46 6.40 -18.50
N GLN A 306 -10.16 6.40 -18.34
CA GLN A 306 -9.18 5.82 -19.24
C GLN A 306 -8.36 4.77 -18.50
N ALA A 307 -7.83 3.79 -19.21
CA ALA A 307 -6.91 2.80 -18.67
C ALA A 307 -5.59 2.80 -19.45
N LEU A 308 -4.50 2.45 -18.77
CA LEU A 308 -3.17 2.38 -19.36
C LEU A 308 -3.05 1.17 -20.29
N GLN A 309 -2.52 1.36 -21.50
CA GLN A 309 -2.17 0.29 -22.40
C GLN A 309 -0.70 0.37 -22.81
N ALA A 310 0.07 -0.70 -22.58
CA ALA A 310 1.46 -0.82 -23.00
C ALA A 310 1.57 -1.66 -24.28
N LEU A 311 2.51 -1.27 -25.17
CA LEU A 311 2.79 -1.95 -26.43
C LEU A 311 4.10 -2.74 -26.28
N ILE A 312 4.01 -4.06 -26.21
CA ILE A 312 5.16 -4.96 -26.13
C ILE A 312 5.47 -5.48 -27.54
N GLY A 313 6.64 -5.09 -28.08
CA GLY A 313 7.00 -5.43 -29.46
C GLY A 313 6.09 -4.79 -30.52
N GLY A 314 5.38 -3.71 -30.19
CA GLY A 314 4.44 -3.03 -31.06
C GLY A 314 2.98 -3.52 -30.95
N GLU A 315 2.74 -4.57 -30.16
CA GLU A 315 1.40 -5.13 -29.95
C GLU A 315 0.90 -4.82 -28.53
N PRO A 316 -0.39 -4.48 -28.34
CA PRO A 316 -0.95 -4.23 -27.02
C PRO A 316 -0.87 -5.47 -26.14
N LEU A 317 -0.32 -5.31 -24.94
CA LEU A 317 -0.41 -6.33 -23.88
C LEU A 317 -1.81 -6.26 -23.26
N LYS A 318 -2.62 -7.28 -23.50
CA LYS A 318 -4.03 -7.35 -23.09
C LYS A 318 -4.27 -8.47 -22.09
N PHE A 319 -5.35 -8.35 -21.35
CA PHE A 319 -5.82 -9.41 -20.48
C PHE A 319 -6.11 -10.71 -21.24
N VAL A 320 -5.59 -11.83 -20.71
CA VAL A 320 -5.87 -13.18 -21.20
C VAL A 320 -6.53 -13.98 -20.06
N PRO A 321 -7.78 -14.43 -20.23
CA PRO A 321 -8.45 -15.19 -19.17
C PRO A 321 -7.79 -16.55 -18.94
N VAL A 322 -7.91 -17.06 -17.71
CA VAL A 322 -7.58 -18.46 -17.42
C VAL A 322 -8.79 -19.32 -17.75
N ASP A 323 -8.71 -20.05 -18.85
CA ASP A 323 -9.79 -20.92 -19.35
C ASP A 323 -9.24 -22.20 -20.00
N ALA A 324 -10.11 -23.01 -20.62
CA ALA A 324 -9.69 -24.24 -21.29
C ALA A 324 -8.75 -24.01 -22.50
N THR A 325 -8.81 -22.83 -23.13
CA THR A 325 -7.96 -22.46 -24.27
C THR A 325 -6.63 -21.85 -23.78
N HIS A 326 -6.67 -21.14 -22.67
CA HIS A 326 -5.53 -20.48 -22.04
C HIS A 326 -5.40 -20.93 -20.58
N PRO A 327 -4.96 -22.16 -20.30
CA PRO A 327 -5.01 -22.75 -18.94
C PRO A 327 -4.11 -22.04 -17.93
N THR A 328 -3.19 -21.22 -18.38
CA THR A 328 -2.30 -20.40 -17.54
C THR A 328 -2.55 -18.88 -17.71
N GLY A 329 -3.54 -18.48 -18.51
CA GLY A 329 -3.73 -17.08 -18.85
C GLY A 329 -2.45 -16.45 -19.40
N ASP A 330 -2.08 -15.29 -18.87
CA ASP A 330 -0.88 -14.53 -19.28
C ASP A 330 0.33 -14.75 -18.35
N VAL A 331 0.21 -15.60 -17.32
CA VAL A 331 1.21 -15.79 -16.26
C VAL A 331 2.61 -16.11 -16.79
N PHE A 332 2.71 -16.97 -17.81
CA PHE A 332 3.99 -17.43 -18.38
C PHE A 332 4.31 -16.80 -19.73
N SER A 333 3.55 -15.80 -20.17
CA SER A 333 3.75 -15.20 -21.49
C SER A 333 5.12 -14.54 -21.66
N ASN A 334 5.60 -14.44 -22.90
CA ASN A 334 6.80 -13.67 -23.20
C ASN A 334 6.55 -12.16 -23.06
N ALA A 335 5.31 -11.70 -23.26
CA ALA A 335 4.97 -10.31 -23.10
C ALA A 335 5.13 -9.86 -21.63
N GLN A 336 4.68 -10.67 -20.66
CA GLN A 336 4.92 -10.42 -19.23
C GLN A 336 6.42 -10.48 -18.88
N LEU A 337 7.19 -11.40 -19.47
CA LEU A 337 8.64 -11.42 -19.29
C LEU A 337 9.30 -10.14 -19.80
N HIS A 338 8.91 -9.68 -20.99
CA HIS A 338 9.43 -8.44 -21.56
C HIS A 338 9.05 -7.23 -20.74
N LEU A 339 7.78 -7.14 -20.30
CA LEU A 339 7.30 -6.07 -19.42
C LEU A 339 8.18 -5.90 -18.17
N HIS A 340 8.61 -7.02 -17.57
CA HIS A 340 9.41 -7.06 -16.34
C HIS A 340 10.93 -7.13 -16.61
N THR A 341 11.39 -6.90 -17.85
CA THR A 341 12.83 -6.92 -18.15
C THR A 341 13.49 -5.57 -17.82
N PRO A 342 14.39 -5.49 -16.80
CA PRO A 342 15.06 -4.24 -16.46
C PRO A 342 15.83 -3.63 -17.64
N GLY A 343 15.82 -2.28 -17.73
CA GLY A 343 16.52 -1.55 -18.78
C GLY A 343 15.79 -1.51 -20.12
N THR A 344 14.57 -2.02 -20.20
CA THR A 344 13.69 -1.87 -21.37
C THR A 344 12.65 -0.80 -21.13
N THR A 345 12.18 -0.17 -22.20
CA THR A 345 11.07 0.79 -22.19
C THR A 345 10.03 0.40 -23.21
N TRP A 346 8.77 0.57 -22.86
CA TRP A 346 7.63 0.20 -23.70
C TRP A 346 6.74 1.40 -23.95
N PRO A 347 6.37 1.69 -25.20
CA PRO A 347 5.38 2.73 -25.47
C PRO A 347 4.07 2.44 -24.75
N THR A 348 3.45 3.49 -24.23
CA THR A 348 2.13 3.42 -23.59
C THR A 348 1.22 4.52 -24.10
N HIS A 349 -0.09 4.33 -23.94
CA HIS A 349 -1.09 5.37 -24.14
C HIS A 349 -2.31 5.11 -23.26
N TRP A 350 -3.09 6.16 -23.08
CA TRP A 350 -4.38 6.07 -22.39
C TRP A 350 -5.48 5.70 -23.37
N ILE A 351 -6.27 4.67 -23.04
CA ILE A 351 -7.44 4.24 -23.82
C ILE A 351 -8.71 4.54 -23.02
N THR A 352 -9.68 5.22 -23.64
CA THR A 352 -10.96 5.51 -22.98
C THR A 352 -11.77 4.22 -22.83
N ILE A 353 -12.17 3.91 -21.60
CA ILE A 353 -12.98 2.74 -21.25
C ILE A 353 -14.42 3.11 -20.91
N HIS A 354 -14.64 4.37 -20.46
CA HIS A 354 -15.96 4.93 -20.19
C HIS A 354 -15.92 6.44 -20.46
N ASP A 355 -16.98 6.98 -21.11
CA ASP A 355 -17.18 8.40 -21.31
C ASP A 355 -18.62 8.71 -20.94
N THR A 356 -18.83 9.50 -19.88
CA THR A 356 -20.17 9.79 -19.39
C THR A 356 -21.07 10.48 -20.43
N ALA A 357 -20.49 11.21 -21.39
CA ALA A 357 -21.22 11.82 -22.48
C ALA A 357 -21.79 10.79 -23.48
N VAL A 358 -21.20 9.60 -23.54
CA VAL A 358 -21.58 8.51 -24.46
C VAL A 358 -22.31 7.39 -23.73
N ASN A 359 -21.78 7.00 -22.55
CA ASN A 359 -22.22 5.83 -21.80
C ASN A 359 -23.23 6.18 -20.69
N GLY A 360 -23.37 7.48 -20.34
CA GLY A 360 -24.20 7.94 -19.22
C GLY A 360 -23.49 7.80 -17.87
N ILE A 361 -24.27 7.96 -16.80
CA ILE A 361 -23.78 7.95 -15.40
C ILE A 361 -24.32 6.75 -14.59
N ALA A 362 -24.73 5.68 -15.27
CA ALA A 362 -25.11 4.45 -14.55
C ALA A 362 -23.83 3.76 -14.04
N THR A 363 -23.93 3.16 -12.85
CA THR A 363 -22.85 2.34 -12.29
C THR A 363 -22.39 1.26 -13.27
N PHE A 364 -21.09 1.07 -13.42
CA PHE A 364 -20.49 0.08 -14.30
C PHE A 364 -19.27 -0.58 -13.64
N ASP A 365 -18.87 -1.75 -14.13
CA ASP A 365 -17.66 -2.47 -13.74
C ASP A 365 -16.47 -1.95 -14.56
N ALA A 366 -15.57 -1.20 -13.92
CA ALA A 366 -14.43 -0.58 -14.58
C ALA A 366 -13.36 -1.62 -14.97
N ASN A 367 -13.16 -2.66 -14.18
CA ASN A 367 -12.25 -3.77 -14.50
C ASN A 367 -12.71 -4.51 -15.76
N ALA A 368 -14.00 -4.86 -15.85
CA ALA A 368 -14.55 -5.48 -17.03
C ALA A 368 -14.46 -4.56 -18.27
N ALA A 369 -14.69 -3.26 -18.11
CA ALA A 369 -14.56 -2.27 -19.19
C ALA A 369 -13.09 -2.15 -19.67
N ALA A 370 -12.12 -2.13 -18.75
CA ALA A 370 -10.69 -2.10 -19.08
C ALA A 370 -10.25 -3.36 -19.86
N LYS A 371 -10.69 -4.54 -19.44
CA LYS A 371 -10.46 -5.80 -20.17
C LYS A 371 -11.05 -5.77 -21.56
N ALA A 372 -12.30 -5.32 -21.70
CA ALA A 372 -12.98 -5.23 -22.99
C ALA A 372 -12.29 -4.24 -23.95
N ALA A 373 -11.76 -3.13 -23.44
CA ALA A 373 -11.02 -2.14 -24.21
C ALA A 373 -9.59 -2.58 -24.54
N GLY A 374 -9.07 -3.63 -23.91
CA GLY A 374 -7.72 -4.15 -24.12
C GLY A 374 -6.63 -3.38 -23.38
N ALA A 375 -6.93 -2.87 -22.19
CA ALA A 375 -5.95 -2.30 -21.26
C ALA A 375 -4.91 -3.33 -20.83
N THR A 376 -3.76 -2.86 -20.36
CA THR A 376 -2.68 -3.73 -19.88
C THR A 376 -2.95 -4.14 -18.44
N PRO A 377 -3.05 -5.45 -18.16
CA PRO A 377 -3.23 -5.95 -16.82
C PRO A 377 -1.90 -6.08 -16.09
N PHE A 378 -1.91 -5.78 -14.80
CA PHE A 378 -0.81 -5.97 -13.86
C PHE A 378 -1.21 -6.96 -12.74
N LYS A 379 -0.22 -7.38 -11.94
CA LYS A 379 -0.43 -8.29 -10.80
C LYS A 379 -0.63 -7.48 -9.53
N ARG A 380 -1.87 -7.14 -9.19
CA ARG A 380 -2.18 -6.41 -7.96
C ARG A 380 -1.34 -5.13 -7.82
N PRO A 381 -1.51 -4.11 -8.67
CA PRO A 381 -0.97 -2.78 -8.34
C PRO A 381 -1.81 -2.18 -7.21
N GLU A 382 -1.10 -1.71 -6.19
CA GLU A 382 -1.70 -1.18 -4.97
C GLU A 382 -1.70 0.36 -5.02
N ASN A 383 -0.55 0.98 -5.07
CA ASN A 383 -0.44 2.42 -5.00
C ASN A 383 0.39 3.02 -6.15
N ALA A 384 0.27 4.34 -6.31
CA ALA A 384 1.10 5.13 -7.22
C ALA A 384 1.52 6.44 -6.56
N GLN A 385 2.51 7.13 -7.16
CA GLN A 385 2.90 8.44 -6.72
C GLN A 385 3.55 9.25 -7.84
N PHE A 386 3.16 10.52 -8.00
CA PHE A 386 3.82 11.43 -8.93
C PHE A 386 5.21 11.82 -8.44
N LEU A 387 6.19 11.86 -9.35
CA LEU A 387 7.53 12.34 -9.04
C LEU A 387 7.50 13.85 -8.69
N PRO A 388 7.95 14.24 -7.51
CA PRO A 388 7.96 15.66 -7.12
C PRO A 388 8.77 16.51 -8.08
N GLY A 389 8.15 17.58 -8.60
CA GLY A 389 8.78 18.52 -9.52
C GLY A 389 8.83 18.08 -10.98
N SER A 390 8.23 16.93 -11.33
CA SER A 390 8.15 16.47 -12.74
C SER A 390 7.13 17.24 -13.58
N GLY A 391 6.28 18.06 -12.98
CA GLY A 391 5.16 18.69 -13.69
C GLY A 391 4.04 17.71 -14.02
N PHE A 392 3.94 16.59 -13.27
CA PHE A 392 3.05 15.46 -13.50
C PHE A 392 3.37 14.61 -14.73
N ASP A 393 4.54 14.84 -15.34
CA ASP A 393 4.99 14.05 -16.49
C ASP A 393 5.44 12.63 -16.11
N THR A 394 5.68 12.36 -14.84
CA THR A 394 6.21 11.07 -14.35
C THR A 394 5.46 10.61 -13.12
N PHE A 395 5.05 9.35 -13.10
CA PHE A 395 4.58 8.66 -11.90
C PHE A 395 5.19 7.27 -11.76
N PHE A 396 5.14 6.75 -10.54
CA PHE A 396 5.52 5.38 -10.18
C PHE A 396 4.30 4.65 -9.66
N PHE A 397 4.23 3.34 -9.89
CA PHE A 397 3.22 2.47 -9.29
C PHE A 397 3.81 1.10 -8.98
N CYS A 398 3.22 0.37 -8.03
CA CYS A 398 3.78 -0.85 -7.48
C CYS A 398 2.81 -2.03 -7.50
N PRO A 399 2.96 -2.97 -8.46
CA PRO A 399 2.33 -4.27 -8.35
C PRO A 399 2.93 -5.12 -7.23
N THR A 400 2.11 -5.58 -6.27
CA THR A 400 2.47 -6.44 -5.14
C THR A 400 2.87 -7.85 -5.58
N GLY A 401 2.34 -8.34 -6.69
CA GLY A 401 2.73 -9.62 -7.26
C GLY A 401 1.89 -10.81 -6.78
N ASP A 402 2.56 -11.93 -6.47
CA ASP A 402 1.88 -13.18 -6.14
C ASP A 402 1.72 -13.41 -4.62
N THR A 403 2.44 -12.66 -3.77
CA THR A 403 2.50 -12.78 -2.30
C THR A 403 2.69 -14.22 -1.81
N ASN A 404 3.51 -15.01 -2.53
CA ASN A 404 3.71 -16.43 -2.25
C ASN A 404 5.10 -16.90 -2.69
N ALA A 405 5.87 -17.52 -1.77
CA ALA A 405 7.22 -18.02 -2.04
C ALA A 405 7.24 -19.21 -3.00
N ASP A 406 6.17 -20.01 -3.09
CA ASP A 406 6.10 -21.10 -4.06
C ASP A 406 6.15 -20.58 -5.50
N SER A 407 5.53 -19.41 -5.75
CA SER A 407 5.60 -18.70 -7.01
C SER A 407 6.93 -17.95 -7.15
N GLY A 408 7.28 -17.12 -6.18
CA GLY A 408 8.47 -16.26 -6.23
C GLY A 408 9.78 -17.03 -6.39
N ASN A 409 9.90 -18.23 -5.81
CA ASN A 409 11.06 -19.09 -5.93
C ASN A 409 11.19 -19.76 -7.31
N GLN A 410 10.17 -19.68 -8.18
CA GLN A 410 10.29 -20.15 -9.56
C GLN A 410 10.98 -19.08 -10.42
N PRO A 411 12.16 -19.32 -11.01
CA PRO A 411 12.87 -18.30 -11.77
C PRO A 411 12.05 -17.70 -12.93
N ALA A 412 11.21 -18.52 -13.57
CA ALA A 412 10.33 -18.07 -14.65
C ALA A 412 9.26 -17.10 -14.18
N LEU A 413 8.73 -17.25 -12.96
CA LEU A 413 7.72 -16.40 -12.35
C LEU A 413 8.35 -15.17 -11.68
N ALA A 414 9.49 -15.34 -10.98
CA ALA A 414 10.26 -14.24 -10.43
C ALA A 414 10.62 -13.21 -11.50
N ALA A 415 11.05 -13.66 -12.69
CA ALA A 415 11.33 -12.79 -13.84
C ALA A 415 10.06 -12.12 -14.42
N ARG A 416 8.87 -12.43 -13.93
CA ARG A 416 7.57 -11.87 -14.32
C ARG A 416 6.83 -11.21 -13.15
N GLY A 417 7.60 -10.72 -12.18
CA GLY A 417 7.07 -9.93 -11.07
C GLY A 417 6.34 -10.73 -9.99
N ALA A 418 6.66 -12.03 -9.80
CA ALA A 418 6.02 -12.82 -8.74
C ALA A 418 6.31 -12.29 -7.32
N TRP A 419 7.48 -11.68 -7.10
CA TRP A 419 7.86 -11.02 -5.85
C TRP A 419 7.35 -9.57 -5.73
N GLY A 420 6.59 -9.07 -6.73
CA GLY A 420 6.24 -7.66 -6.84
C GLY A 420 7.24 -6.86 -7.69
N SER A 421 6.89 -5.61 -7.96
CA SER A 421 7.69 -4.72 -8.81
C SER A 421 7.32 -3.26 -8.56
N ILE A 422 8.20 -2.33 -9.00
CA ILE A 422 7.88 -0.92 -9.11
C ILE A 422 8.11 -0.49 -10.54
N PHE A 423 7.09 0.10 -11.15
CA PHE A 423 7.14 0.66 -12.49
C PHE A 423 7.22 2.18 -12.45
N ARG A 424 7.79 2.74 -13.51
CA ARG A 424 7.79 4.18 -13.81
C ARG A 424 7.12 4.40 -15.17
N VAL A 425 6.27 5.41 -15.22
CA VAL A 425 5.65 5.87 -16.47
C VAL A 425 5.99 7.34 -16.68
N ASP A 426 6.48 7.66 -17.87
CA ASP A 426 6.80 9.01 -18.31
C ASP A 426 5.87 9.44 -19.43
N PHE A 427 5.16 10.57 -19.26
CA PHE A 427 4.30 11.22 -20.26
C PHE A 427 4.81 12.64 -20.53
N PRO A 428 5.83 12.82 -21.38
CA PRO A 428 6.44 14.12 -21.55
C PRO A 428 5.47 15.14 -22.13
N GLY A 429 5.32 16.28 -21.45
CA GLY A 429 4.58 17.44 -21.91
C GLY A 429 3.08 17.20 -22.12
N ASP A 430 2.41 16.52 -21.20
CA ASP A 430 0.97 16.18 -21.25
C ASP A 430 0.57 15.28 -22.44
N ALA A 431 1.51 14.51 -22.93
CA ALA A 431 1.26 13.61 -24.05
C ALA A 431 0.25 12.50 -23.67
N GLU A 432 -0.60 12.12 -24.62
CA GLU A 432 -1.46 10.94 -24.50
C GLU A 432 -0.66 9.64 -24.66
N THR A 433 0.61 9.74 -25.07
CA THR A 433 1.54 8.62 -25.23
C THR A 433 2.74 8.80 -24.33
N GLY A 434 3.19 7.73 -23.71
CA GLY A 434 4.30 7.72 -22.78
C GLY A 434 5.20 6.51 -22.91
N LEU A 435 6.08 6.34 -21.94
CA LEU A 435 7.01 5.23 -21.84
C LEU A 435 6.88 4.59 -20.46
N LEU A 436 6.68 3.27 -20.43
CA LEU A 436 6.66 2.43 -19.25
C LEU A 436 8.00 1.73 -19.10
N SER A 437 8.57 1.72 -17.91
CA SER A 437 9.77 0.96 -17.57
C SER A 437 9.67 0.35 -16.18
N ILE A 438 10.32 -0.79 -15.95
CA ILE A 438 10.46 -1.35 -14.62
C ILE A 438 11.67 -0.73 -13.92
N VAL A 439 11.48 -0.30 -12.67
CA VAL A 439 12.49 0.33 -11.82
C VAL A 439 13.04 -0.66 -10.81
N VAL A 440 12.14 -1.40 -10.17
CA VAL A 440 12.48 -2.45 -9.20
C VAL A 440 11.76 -3.73 -9.61
N LEU A 441 12.51 -4.82 -9.70
CA LEU A 441 11.97 -6.18 -9.75
C LEU A 441 12.20 -6.80 -8.37
N GLY A 442 11.12 -7.19 -7.71
CA GLY A 442 11.12 -7.72 -6.36
C GLY A 442 11.95 -9.00 -6.19
N THR A 443 12.32 -9.28 -4.97
CA THR A 443 13.08 -10.48 -4.55
C THR A 443 12.47 -11.01 -3.25
N ALA A 444 12.92 -12.16 -2.77
CA ALA A 444 12.48 -12.69 -1.49
C ALA A 444 12.77 -11.75 -0.29
N GLU A 445 13.78 -10.88 -0.40
CA GLU A 445 14.12 -9.89 0.62
C GLU A 445 13.29 -8.61 0.51
N GLN A 446 12.96 -8.19 -0.72
CA GLN A 446 12.22 -6.97 -1.06
C GLN A 446 11.03 -7.39 -1.91
N ALA A 447 9.89 -7.60 -1.30
CA ALA A 447 8.74 -8.20 -1.97
C ALA A 447 7.45 -7.46 -1.64
N SER A 448 6.48 -7.66 -2.50
CA SER A 448 5.08 -7.27 -2.24
C SER A 448 4.97 -5.78 -1.93
N PHE A 449 5.46 -4.93 -2.85
CA PHE A 449 5.37 -3.49 -2.68
C PHE A 449 3.93 -3.04 -2.80
N ASP A 450 3.53 -2.26 -1.81
CA ASP A 450 2.19 -1.76 -1.63
C ASP A 450 2.18 -0.21 -1.67
N ASN A 451 2.33 0.47 -0.55
CA ASN A 451 2.26 1.92 -0.47
C ASN A 451 3.55 2.61 -0.95
N LEU A 452 3.40 3.76 -1.62
CA LEU A 452 4.50 4.58 -2.14
C LEU A 452 4.44 6.01 -1.58
N ALA A 453 5.60 6.56 -1.20
CA ALA A 453 5.72 7.98 -0.90
C ALA A 453 7.10 8.53 -1.28
N PHE A 454 7.20 9.81 -1.66
CA PHE A 454 8.48 10.46 -1.87
C PHE A 454 8.99 11.13 -0.59
N LEU A 455 10.10 10.64 -0.04
CA LEU A 455 10.79 11.31 1.06
C LEU A 455 11.39 12.65 0.60
N ASN A 456 11.88 12.70 -0.63
CA ASN A 456 12.35 13.86 -1.35
C ASN A 456 12.28 13.58 -2.87
N SER A 457 12.73 14.51 -3.73
CA SER A 457 12.68 14.35 -5.19
C SER A 457 13.53 13.19 -5.75
N HIS A 458 14.33 12.53 -4.93
CA HIS A 458 15.29 11.50 -5.35
C HIS A 458 15.05 10.16 -4.65
N THR A 459 14.36 10.16 -3.51
CA THR A 459 14.16 8.99 -2.68
C THR A 459 12.69 8.63 -2.64
N LEU A 460 12.36 7.48 -3.23
CA LEU A 460 11.04 6.84 -3.14
C LEU A 460 11.05 5.86 -1.97
N LEU A 461 10.11 5.99 -1.08
CA LEU A 461 9.79 4.99 -0.08
C LEU A 461 8.75 4.02 -0.65
N ALA A 462 8.92 2.74 -0.40
CA ALA A 462 7.95 1.69 -0.74
C ALA A 462 7.75 0.79 0.48
N ALA A 463 6.52 0.65 0.91
CA ALA A 463 6.10 -0.29 1.93
C ALA A 463 5.89 -1.68 1.33
N GLU A 464 6.00 -2.71 2.15
CA GLU A 464 5.69 -4.10 1.79
C GLU A 464 4.37 -4.52 2.44
N ASP A 465 3.50 -5.22 1.68
CA ASP A 465 2.45 -6.09 2.19
C ASP A 465 2.73 -7.53 1.75
N ARG A 466 3.36 -8.29 2.61
CA ARG A 466 3.66 -9.72 2.35
C ARG A 466 2.48 -10.62 2.65
N GLY A 467 1.57 -10.15 3.48
CA GLY A 467 0.48 -10.94 4.03
C GLY A 467 0.96 -12.18 4.80
N ASP A 468 0.06 -12.77 5.53
CA ASP A 468 0.28 -13.92 6.41
C ASP A 468 0.98 -15.13 5.78
N THR A 469 0.69 -15.39 4.50
CA THR A 469 1.27 -16.55 3.79
C THR A 469 2.77 -16.36 3.56
N LEU A 470 3.18 -15.21 3.03
CA LEU A 470 4.58 -14.95 2.71
C LEU A 470 5.41 -14.72 3.97
N HIS A 471 4.84 -14.07 5.00
CA HIS A 471 5.45 -13.97 6.34
C HIS A 471 5.81 -15.35 6.91
N LYS A 472 4.87 -16.30 6.85
CA LYS A 472 5.10 -17.68 7.33
C LYS A 472 6.17 -18.40 6.51
N GLN A 473 6.14 -18.23 5.19
CA GLN A 473 7.06 -18.92 4.29
C GLN A 473 8.50 -18.42 4.40
N LEU A 474 8.69 -17.12 4.57
CA LEU A 474 10.02 -16.48 4.60
C LEU A 474 10.53 -16.21 6.02
N ASN A 475 9.65 -16.22 7.02
CA ASN A 475 9.95 -15.79 8.40
C ASN A 475 10.50 -14.35 8.47
N LEU A 476 9.92 -13.44 7.68
CA LEU A 476 10.24 -12.02 7.64
C LEU A 476 8.97 -11.21 7.90
N LEU A 477 9.09 -10.13 8.66
CA LEU A 477 8.08 -9.08 8.76
C LEU A 477 8.30 -8.06 7.66
N ASP A 478 7.31 -7.19 7.45
CA ASP A 478 7.36 -6.16 6.43
C ASP A 478 8.32 -5.03 6.77
N SER A 479 8.70 -4.32 5.75
CA SER A 479 9.62 -3.21 5.82
C SER A 479 9.16 -2.07 4.91
N VAL A 480 9.61 -0.86 5.21
CA VAL A 480 9.61 0.23 4.24
C VAL A 480 11.02 0.36 3.69
N TRP A 481 11.13 0.33 2.37
CA TRP A 481 12.40 0.46 1.65
C TRP A 481 12.55 1.85 1.04
N ALA A 482 13.74 2.42 1.11
CA ALA A 482 14.11 3.65 0.42
C ALA A 482 14.88 3.32 -0.87
N PHE A 483 14.39 3.78 -2.01
CA PHE A 483 15.00 3.59 -3.33
C PHE A 483 15.47 4.93 -3.90
N ASN A 484 16.70 4.99 -4.39
CA ASN A 484 17.17 6.16 -5.13
C ASN A 484 16.68 6.09 -6.58
N VAL A 485 15.78 7.00 -6.96
CA VAL A 485 15.15 7.05 -8.29
C VAL A 485 15.69 8.12 -9.22
N HIS A 486 16.75 8.85 -8.82
CA HIS A 486 17.27 10.00 -9.57
C HIS A 486 18.22 9.63 -10.71
N SER A 487 18.98 8.57 -10.58
CA SER A 487 19.93 8.18 -11.63
C SER A 487 19.18 7.49 -12.77
N GLY A 488 19.06 8.13 -13.94
CA GLY A 488 18.48 7.53 -15.15
C GLY A 488 19.21 6.26 -15.65
N SER A 489 19.99 5.62 -14.81
CA SER A 489 20.67 4.35 -15.03
C SER A 489 20.16 3.30 -14.04
N PHE A 490 18.91 2.89 -14.23
CA PHE A 490 18.36 1.67 -13.58
C PHE A 490 18.97 0.38 -14.12
N HIS A 491 20.20 0.45 -14.62
CA HIS A 491 20.87 -0.68 -15.28
C HIS A 491 21.66 -1.58 -14.35
N SER A 492 21.72 -1.28 -13.04
CA SER A 492 22.37 -2.19 -12.12
C SER A 492 21.33 -2.95 -11.31
N SER A 493 21.45 -4.26 -11.28
CA SER A 493 20.75 -5.19 -10.39
C SER A 493 20.98 -4.93 -8.88
N ARG A 494 21.50 -3.74 -8.54
CA ARG A 494 21.66 -3.16 -7.21
C ARG A 494 21.45 -1.66 -7.34
N SER A 495 20.19 -1.22 -7.58
CA SER A 495 19.82 0.10 -7.12
C SER A 495 20.12 0.14 -5.63
N SER A 496 20.76 1.19 -5.14
CA SER A 496 21.04 1.37 -3.72
C SER A 496 19.72 1.51 -2.98
N SER A 497 19.15 0.39 -2.58
CA SER A 497 17.99 0.36 -1.69
C SER A 497 18.48 0.19 -0.27
N GLN A 498 17.81 0.89 0.64
CA GLN A 498 18.09 0.81 2.07
C GLN A 498 16.77 0.51 2.79
N ARG A 499 16.81 -0.39 3.77
CA ARG A 499 15.67 -0.58 4.65
C ARG A 499 15.52 0.66 5.52
N PHE A 500 14.39 1.36 5.38
CA PHE A 500 14.11 2.61 6.07
C PHE A 500 13.35 2.39 7.38
N ILE A 501 12.34 1.51 7.35
CA ILE A 501 11.61 1.03 8.53
C ILE A 501 11.62 -0.50 8.50
N ALA A 502 11.80 -1.12 9.65
CA ALA A 502 11.60 -2.55 9.86
C ALA A 502 10.48 -2.72 10.88
N LEU A 503 9.39 -3.34 10.46
CA LEU A 503 8.28 -3.61 11.36
C LEU A 503 8.69 -4.59 12.45
N GLY A 504 8.13 -4.37 13.62
CA GLY A 504 8.18 -5.24 14.76
C GLY A 504 6.82 -5.25 15.44
N ARG A 505 6.78 -5.84 16.62
CA ARG A 505 5.61 -5.85 17.44
C ARG A 505 5.70 -4.76 18.50
N ASP A 506 4.60 -4.04 18.77
CA ASP A 506 4.53 -3.16 19.94
C ASP A 506 4.53 -3.99 21.23
N PRO A 507 5.59 -3.91 22.07
CA PRO A 507 5.66 -4.66 23.31
C PRO A 507 4.64 -4.18 24.35
N GLN A 508 4.04 -3.01 24.13
CA GLN A 508 3.05 -2.39 25.01
C GLN A 508 1.61 -2.54 24.52
N SER A 509 1.39 -3.44 23.55
CA SER A 509 0.05 -3.78 23.07
C SER A 509 -0.88 -4.09 24.25
N GLU A 510 -1.96 -3.29 24.38
CA GLU A 510 -2.87 -3.40 25.52
C GLU A 510 -3.91 -4.51 25.35
N LEU A 511 -4.46 -4.65 24.14
CA LEU A 511 -5.59 -5.55 23.90
C LEU A 511 -5.14 -6.98 23.66
N ASP A 512 -4.20 -7.18 22.76
CA ASP A 512 -3.79 -8.50 22.33
C ASP A 512 -2.44 -8.97 22.90
N ALA A 513 -1.93 -8.29 23.92
CA ALA A 513 -0.63 -8.57 24.55
C ALA A 513 -0.47 -10.03 25.02
N MET A 514 -1.54 -10.69 25.46
CA MET A 514 -1.47 -12.09 25.87
C MET A 514 -1.36 -13.07 24.69
N LEU A 515 -1.86 -12.70 23.54
CA LEU A 515 -1.82 -13.54 22.34
C LEU A 515 -0.43 -13.48 21.70
N ARG A 516 0.30 -12.40 21.92
CA ARG A 516 1.66 -12.21 21.48
C ARG A 516 2.59 -13.38 21.81
N ASP A 517 2.46 -13.93 23.00
CA ASP A 517 3.33 -14.99 23.53
C ASP A 517 2.74 -16.38 23.35
N ALA A 518 1.62 -16.53 22.62
CA ALA A 518 0.95 -17.82 22.42
C ALA A 518 1.77 -18.81 21.57
N GLY A 519 2.92 -18.40 21.03
CA GLY A 519 3.83 -19.25 20.28
C GLY A 519 3.24 -19.82 18.99
N THR A 520 2.15 -19.23 18.50
CA THR A 520 1.50 -19.63 17.26
C THR A 520 2.15 -18.89 16.10
N PRO A 521 2.89 -19.58 15.20
CA PRO A 521 3.45 -18.94 14.00
C PRO A 521 2.34 -18.32 13.14
N GLY A 522 2.57 -17.10 12.65
CA GLY A 522 1.60 -16.38 11.82
C GLY A 522 0.39 -15.89 12.58
N PHE A 523 0.57 -15.61 13.84
CA PHE A 523 -0.41 -14.94 14.65
C PHE A 523 -0.62 -13.50 14.16
N GLN A 524 -1.85 -12.98 14.12
CA GLN A 524 -2.18 -11.72 13.47
C GLN A 524 -1.40 -10.52 14.00
N ASN A 525 -1.11 -10.47 15.28
CA ASN A 525 -0.28 -9.41 15.86
C ASN A 525 1.16 -9.38 15.36
N GLU A 526 1.57 -10.34 14.59
CA GLU A 526 2.95 -10.50 14.12
C GLU A 526 3.03 -10.84 12.63
N GLY A 527 2.17 -11.77 12.18
CA GLY A 527 2.25 -12.32 10.84
C GLY A 527 1.62 -11.45 9.77
N ASP A 528 0.69 -10.62 10.17
CA ASP A 528 -0.11 -9.79 9.28
C ASP A 528 0.10 -8.28 9.57
N ASN A 529 1.18 -7.93 10.24
CA ASN A 529 1.60 -6.54 10.42
C ASN A 529 2.05 -5.97 9.09
N GLU A 530 1.45 -4.86 8.71
CA GLU A 530 1.67 -4.17 7.45
C GLU A 530 2.00 -2.70 7.68
N PRO A 531 3.04 -2.14 7.03
CA PRO A 531 3.30 -0.71 6.99
C PRO A 531 2.54 -0.07 5.84
N THR A 532 1.48 0.61 6.14
CA THR A 532 0.65 1.30 5.16
C THR A 532 0.58 2.80 5.45
N GLY A 533 -0.23 3.55 4.69
CA GLY A 533 -0.46 4.97 4.93
C GLY A 533 0.81 5.83 4.84
N LEU A 534 1.79 5.46 4.03
CA LEU A 534 2.99 6.26 3.80
C LEU A 534 2.63 7.62 3.21
N HIS A 535 2.77 8.68 4.01
CA HIS A 535 2.38 10.02 3.59
C HIS A 535 3.44 11.06 3.94
N VAL A 536 3.80 11.90 2.95
CA VAL A 536 4.78 12.99 3.10
C VAL A 536 4.18 14.27 2.53
N SER A 537 3.80 15.20 3.41
CA SER A 537 3.07 16.41 3.01
C SER A 537 3.36 17.60 3.93
N ASP A 538 3.34 18.82 3.39
CA ASP A 538 3.35 20.05 4.18
C ASP A 538 1.94 20.47 4.64
N GLY A 539 0.93 19.65 4.36
CA GLY A 539 -0.47 19.87 4.73
C GLY A 539 -1.18 20.93 3.91
N SER A 540 -0.59 21.44 2.83
CA SER A 540 -1.23 22.45 2.01
C SER A 540 -2.38 21.89 1.18
N ALA A 541 -3.56 22.47 1.33
CA ALA A 541 -4.75 22.13 0.57
C ALA A 541 -4.79 22.75 -0.85
N SER A 542 -3.69 23.39 -1.33
CA SER A 542 -3.69 24.11 -2.61
C SER A 542 -3.10 23.30 -3.75
N VAL A 543 -3.65 23.50 -4.97
CA VAL A 543 -3.15 22.91 -6.23
C VAL A 543 -1.64 23.11 -6.42
N HIS A 544 -1.06 24.24 -5.95
CA HIS A 544 0.36 24.54 -6.15
C HIS A 544 1.31 23.67 -5.30
N LYS A 545 0.77 22.88 -4.37
CA LYS A 545 1.56 22.10 -3.41
C LYS A 545 1.38 20.59 -3.54
N ILE A 546 0.49 20.14 -4.41
CA ILE A 546 0.37 18.71 -4.68
C ILE A 546 1.66 18.17 -5.32
N LEU A 547 1.94 16.90 -5.09
CA LEU A 547 3.07 16.19 -5.68
C LEU A 547 3.03 16.29 -7.21
N GLY A 548 4.19 16.33 -7.84
CA GLY A 548 4.28 16.66 -9.28
C GLY A 548 4.60 18.12 -9.55
N LYS A 549 4.13 19.06 -8.71
CA LYS A 549 4.65 20.43 -8.65
C LYS A 549 5.96 20.47 -7.83
N ALA A 550 6.64 21.58 -7.80
CA ALA A 550 7.86 21.76 -7.01
C ALA A 550 7.54 21.78 -5.50
N ALA A 551 7.24 20.64 -4.92
CA ALA A 551 6.97 20.48 -3.50
C ALA A 551 8.28 20.59 -2.69
N ASN A 552 8.27 21.43 -1.65
CA ASN A 552 9.38 21.48 -0.71
C ASN A 552 9.17 20.44 0.40
N LEU A 553 9.58 19.21 0.15
CA LEU A 553 9.41 18.10 1.08
C LEU A 553 10.32 18.20 2.32
N ASN A 554 11.31 19.09 2.36
CA ASN A 554 12.20 19.27 3.52
C ASN A 554 11.47 19.72 4.80
N LYS A 555 10.31 20.37 4.64
CA LYS A 555 9.46 20.82 5.76
C LYS A 555 8.19 19.97 5.90
N ALA A 556 8.05 18.93 5.10
CA ALA A 556 6.89 18.05 5.15
C ALA A 556 6.91 17.20 6.41
N ARG A 557 5.74 17.01 7.00
CA ARG A 557 5.51 15.96 7.98
C ARG A 557 5.41 14.62 7.27
N LYS A 558 5.74 13.56 7.98
CA LYS A 558 5.83 12.21 7.44
C LYS A 558 5.08 11.27 8.38
N PHE A 559 4.22 10.47 7.80
CA PHE A 559 3.40 9.53 8.55
C PHE A 559 3.46 8.15 7.92
N PHE A 560 3.17 7.14 8.71
CA PHE A 560 2.79 5.81 8.27
C PHE A 560 1.93 5.14 9.32
N THR A 561 1.20 4.13 8.91
CA THR A 561 0.40 3.28 9.79
C THR A 561 1.02 1.90 9.86
N GLN A 562 1.05 1.30 11.02
CA GLN A 562 1.28 -0.12 11.22
C GLN A 562 -0.07 -0.77 11.45
N GLN A 563 -0.62 -1.40 10.43
CA GLN A 563 -1.84 -2.19 10.52
C GLN A 563 -1.63 -3.43 11.39
N HIS A 564 -2.71 -3.95 11.91
CA HIS A 564 -2.75 -5.09 12.82
C HIS A 564 -2.00 -4.86 14.14
N GLY A 565 -1.97 -5.85 15.02
CA GLY A 565 -1.50 -5.59 16.38
C GLY A 565 -2.32 -4.48 17.05
N GLU A 566 -1.72 -3.36 17.38
CA GLU A 566 -2.39 -2.20 18.00
C GLU A 566 -2.89 -1.19 16.97
N ASN A 567 -2.74 -1.39 15.68
CA ASN A 567 -3.15 -0.43 14.64
C ASN A 567 -2.60 0.98 14.91
N ILE A 568 -1.29 1.13 14.87
CA ILE A 568 -0.62 2.36 15.32
C ILE A 568 -0.32 3.28 14.15
N VAL A 569 -0.72 4.54 14.27
CA VAL A 569 -0.30 5.62 13.38
C VAL A 569 0.92 6.31 13.97
N TYR A 570 1.99 6.41 13.19
CA TYR A 570 3.23 7.06 13.57
C TYR A 570 3.49 8.33 12.75
N GLU A 571 4.06 9.33 13.41
CA GLU A 571 4.79 10.41 12.75
C GLU A 571 6.28 10.11 12.76
N ILE A 572 6.93 10.27 11.62
CA ILE A 572 8.38 10.14 11.47
C ILE A 572 9.00 11.51 11.64
N VAL A 573 9.74 11.70 12.73
CA VAL A 573 10.43 12.95 13.06
C VAL A 573 11.94 12.77 13.01
N ARG A 574 12.70 13.86 12.78
CA ARG A 574 14.17 13.78 12.89
C ARG A 574 14.57 13.53 14.33
N ALA A 575 15.56 12.65 14.56
CA ALA A 575 15.99 12.22 15.90
C ALA A 575 16.56 13.35 16.79
N HIS A 576 16.76 14.55 16.28
CA HIS A 576 17.36 15.69 16.96
C HIS A 576 16.54 17.01 16.83
N ASP A 577 15.30 16.93 16.38
CA ASP A 577 14.40 18.10 16.29
C ASP A 577 13.62 18.34 17.58
#